data_b3d1362a4b05bf74d0bafdaa90d6524a
#
_entry.id   b3d1362a4b05bf74d0bafdaa90d6524a
#
_cell.length_a   1.000
_cell.length_b   1.000
_cell.length_c   1.000
_cell.angle_alpha   90.00
_cell.angle_beta   90.00
_cell.angle_gamma   90.00
#
_symmetry.space_group_name_H-M   'P 1'
#
loop_
_entity.id
_entity.type
_entity.pdbx_description
1 polymer ?
#
loop_
_entity_poly.entity_id
_entity_poly.type
_entity_poly.pdbx_seq_one_letter_code
_entity_poly.pdbx_strand_id
1 'polypeptide(L)'
;TECEHGVGGHHHPELIIVEVLDNENKPVNEGESGELTITSIGVEAMPLIRFKTGDIVKLHTNPCKCGRNTLRVGPVLGRKQQMIKYKGTTLYPPAMNDVLNDFGTIDNYLIQIYTNDLGTDEIVIKIAVNSPTEEFLTEVKDHFRAKLRVTPKIEFVSKEILNPIVFNPMNRKPNRFVDLRK
;
A
#
# COMPACT_ATOMS: atom_id res chain seq x y z
N THR A 1 -18.41 5.01 6.30
CA THR A 1 -18.77 6.16 5.46
C THR A 1 -17.87 7.34 5.83
N GLU A 2 -17.22 7.99 4.89
CA GLU A 2 -16.48 9.23 5.15
C GLU A 2 -17.44 10.37 5.48
N CYS A 3 -16.93 11.38 6.19
CA CYS A 3 -17.60 12.65 6.46
C CYS A 3 -16.81 13.82 5.82
N GLU A 4 -17.37 15.02 5.88
CA GLU A 4 -16.76 16.26 5.33
C GLU A 4 -15.36 16.59 5.87
N HIS A 5 -14.96 16.01 7.01
CA HIS A 5 -13.64 16.24 7.61
C HIS A 5 -12.55 15.31 7.09
N GLY A 6 -12.87 14.31 6.23
CA GLY A 6 -11.91 13.53 5.46
C GLY A 6 -10.88 12.71 6.25
N VAL A 7 -11.12 12.44 7.54
CA VAL A 7 -10.18 11.67 8.39
C VAL A 7 -10.73 10.26 8.60
N GLY A 8 -10.62 9.43 7.58
CA GLY A 8 -11.05 8.04 7.61
C GLY A 8 -12.57 7.86 7.55
N GLY A 9 -13.00 6.63 7.30
CA GLY A 9 -14.40 6.23 7.22
C GLY A 9 -14.95 5.84 8.59
N HIS A 10 -16.07 6.45 9.00
CA HIS A 10 -16.84 6.00 10.16
C HIS A 10 -17.38 4.60 9.90
N HIS A 11 -17.19 3.68 10.84
CA HIS A 11 -17.82 2.37 10.76
C HIS A 11 -19.28 2.44 11.23
N HIS A 12 -20.04 1.39 10.96
CA HIS A 12 -21.40 1.19 11.39
C HIS A 12 -21.42 0.08 12.45
N PRO A 13 -21.39 0.43 13.77
CA PRO A 13 -21.23 -0.57 14.84
C PRO A 13 -22.41 -1.54 14.94
N GLU A 14 -23.57 -1.16 14.39
CA GLU A 14 -24.75 -2.02 14.31
C GLU A 14 -24.64 -3.13 13.24
N LEU A 15 -23.71 -2.99 12.29
CA LEU A 15 -23.51 -3.95 11.19
C LEU A 15 -22.19 -4.71 11.29
N ILE A 16 -21.14 -4.05 11.79
CA ILE A 16 -19.77 -4.57 11.77
C ILE A 16 -19.03 -4.16 13.04
N ILE A 17 -18.41 -5.13 13.71
CA ILE A 17 -17.38 -4.87 14.69
C ILE A 17 -16.06 -4.75 13.94
N VAL A 18 -15.32 -3.66 14.18
CA VAL A 18 -14.01 -3.38 13.58
C VAL A 18 -12.95 -3.43 14.66
N GLU A 19 -11.92 -4.22 14.42
CA GLU A 19 -10.68 -4.27 15.18
C GLU A 19 -9.52 -3.94 14.25
N VAL A 20 -8.52 -3.21 14.75
CA VAL A 20 -7.24 -3.03 14.06
C VAL A 20 -6.18 -3.62 14.96
N LEU A 21 -5.52 -4.69 14.49
CA LEU A 21 -4.68 -5.56 15.30
C LEU A 21 -3.22 -5.50 14.86
N ASP A 22 -2.32 -5.54 15.81
CA ASP A 22 -0.89 -5.70 15.59
C ASP A 22 -0.51 -7.15 15.19
N ASN A 23 0.78 -7.43 15.10
CA ASN A 23 1.27 -8.78 14.75
C ASN A 23 1.05 -9.81 15.87
N GLU A 24 0.83 -9.37 17.11
CA GLU A 24 0.52 -10.22 18.26
C GLU A 24 -1.00 -10.41 18.46
N ASN A 25 -1.82 -9.91 17.54
CA ASN A 25 -3.28 -9.88 17.60
C ASN A 25 -3.86 -9.05 18.76
N LYS A 26 -3.12 -8.03 19.21
CA LYS A 26 -3.58 -7.04 20.18
C LYS A 26 -4.11 -5.80 19.46
N PRO A 27 -5.13 -5.13 20.00
CA PRO A 27 -5.60 -3.86 19.46
C PRO A 27 -4.48 -2.82 19.44
N VAL A 28 -4.38 -2.06 18.34
CA VAL A 28 -3.45 -0.93 18.23
C VAL A 28 -4.01 0.32 18.91
N ASN A 29 -3.13 1.27 19.24
CA ASN A 29 -3.52 2.56 19.81
C ASN A 29 -3.99 3.55 18.71
N GLU A 30 -4.54 4.69 19.15
CA GLU A 30 -4.91 5.82 18.28
C GLU A 30 -3.77 6.21 17.33
N GLY A 31 -4.08 6.28 16.04
CA GLY A 31 -3.13 6.68 15.00
C GLY A 31 -2.10 5.62 14.60
N GLU A 32 -2.03 4.49 15.30
CA GLU A 32 -1.20 3.35 14.90
C GLU A 32 -1.84 2.58 13.76
N SER A 33 -1.01 1.85 13.02
CA SER A 33 -1.45 0.99 11.92
C SER A 33 -1.43 -0.47 12.33
N GLY A 34 -2.43 -1.21 11.85
CA GLY A 34 -2.54 -2.65 12.07
C GLY A 34 -3.39 -3.32 11.00
N GLU A 35 -3.56 -4.61 11.13
CA GLU A 35 -4.40 -5.42 10.25
C GLU A 35 -5.88 -5.22 10.55
N LEU A 36 -6.63 -4.77 9.56
CA LEU A 36 -8.08 -4.66 9.66
C LEU A 36 -8.72 -6.04 9.84
N THR A 37 -9.42 -6.18 10.94
CA THR A 37 -10.14 -7.41 11.31
C THR A 37 -11.61 -7.06 11.52
N ILE A 38 -12.51 -7.83 10.92
CA ILE A 38 -13.94 -7.53 10.95
C ILE A 38 -14.76 -8.72 11.47
N THR A 39 -15.83 -8.41 12.21
CA THR A 39 -16.90 -9.34 12.55
C THR A 39 -18.21 -8.78 12.05
N SER A 40 -18.91 -9.52 11.18
CA SER A 40 -20.23 -9.12 10.68
C SER A 40 -21.31 -9.44 11.71
N ILE A 41 -22.30 -8.54 11.83
CA ILE A 41 -23.46 -8.70 12.72
C ILE A 41 -24.71 -8.92 11.87
N GLY A 42 -25.51 -9.92 12.21
CA GLY A 42 -26.79 -10.18 11.53
C GLY A 42 -26.68 -10.73 10.11
N VAL A 43 -25.50 -11.21 9.70
CA VAL A 43 -25.29 -11.86 8.40
C VAL A 43 -25.38 -13.37 8.57
N GLU A 44 -26.43 -13.98 8.03
CA GLU A 44 -26.71 -15.42 8.20
C GLU A 44 -25.99 -16.29 7.16
N ALA A 45 -25.94 -15.85 5.89
CA ALA A 45 -25.45 -16.66 4.79
C ALA A 45 -23.94 -16.91 4.84
N MET A 46 -23.16 -15.92 5.29
CA MET A 46 -21.70 -16.01 5.41
C MET A 46 -21.22 -15.14 6.58
N PRO A 47 -21.39 -15.60 7.83
CA PRO A 47 -20.96 -14.85 8.99
C PRO A 47 -19.41 -14.80 9.04
N LEU A 48 -18.88 -13.61 9.15
CA LEU A 48 -17.45 -13.38 9.36
C LEU A 48 -17.22 -13.12 10.86
N ILE A 49 -16.39 -13.93 11.50
CA ILE A 49 -16.01 -13.76 12.91
C ILE A 49 -14.51 -13.53 12.96
N ARG A 50 -14.10 -12.33 13.42
CA ARG A 50 -12.69 -11.88 13.48
C ARG A 50 -11.93 -12.18 12.19
N PHE A 51 -12.57 -11.90 11.06
CA PHE A 51 -11.99 -12.13 9.75
C PHE A 51 -10.90 -11.11 9.47
N LYS A 52 -9.67 -11.58 9.30
CA LYS A 52 -8.51 -10.78 8.92
C LYS A 52 -8.55 -10.49 7.43
N THR A 53 -8.71 -9.21 7.08
CA THR A 53 -8.83 -8.80 5.67
C THR A 53 -7.49 -8.84 4.93
N GLY A 54 -6.39 -8.84 5.67
CA GLY A 54 -5.04 -8.67 5.13
C GLY A 54 -4.71 -7.22 4.78
N ASP A 55 -5.63 -6.28 4.96
CA ASP A 55 -5.40 -4.87 4.72
C ASP A 55 -4.83 -4.19 5.95
N ILE A 56 -3.80 -3.35 5.76
CA ILE A 56 -3.21 -2.51 6.81
C ILE A 56 -3.85 -1.14 6.75
N VAL A 57 -4.40 -0.70 7.88
CA VAL A 57 -5.08 0.58 8.03
C VAL A 57 -4.61 1.30 9.29
N LYS A 58 -4.92 2.60 9.41
CA LYS A 58 -4.79 3.34 10.66
C LYS A 58 -6.12 3.37 11.40
N LEU A 59 -6.05 3.27 12.73
CA LEU A 59 -7.21 3.41 13.61
C LEU A 59 -7.30 4.85 14.11
N HIS A 60 -8.53 5.41 14.12
CA HIS A 60 -8.85 6.71 14.70
C HIS A 60 -10.02 6.56 15.65
N THR A 61 -9.76 6.69 16.96
CA THR A 61 -10.74 6.54 18.04
C THR A 61 -11.23 7.87 18.60
N ASN A 62 -10.50 8.97 18.35
CA ASN A 62 -10.86 10.31 18.84
C ASN A 62 -12.19 10.78 18.24
N PRO A 63 -12.99 11.56 18.98
CA PRO A 63 -14.24 12.14 18.46
C PRO A 63 -14.02 12.91 17.18
N CYS A 64 -14.92 12.73 16.22
CA CYS A 64 -14.86 13.46 14.96
C CYS A 64 -15.55 14.83 15.07
N LYS A 65 -15.01 15.84 14.40
CA LYS A 65 -15.61 17.17 14.33
C LYS A 65 -17.02 17.16 13.72
N CYS A 66 -17.41 16.13 12.99
CA CYS A 66 -18.78 15.95 12.49
C CYS A 66 -19.80 15.56 13.58
N GLY A 67 -19.37 15.40 14.84
CA GLY A 67 -20.22 15.02 15.98
C GLY A 67 -20.40 13.53 16.18
N ARG A 68 -19.93 12.65 15.28
CA ARG A 68 -19.99 11.21 15.45
C ARG A 68 -18.88 10.72 16.37
N ASN A 69 -19.23 9.80 17.28
CA ASN A 69 -18.31 9.19 18.23
C ASN A 69 -17.85 7.77 17.80
N THR A 70 -18.26 7.31 16.62
CA THR A 70 -17.82 6.01 16.11
C THR A 70 -16.36 6.08 15.67
N LEU A 71 -15.61 5.01 15.90
CA LEU A 71 -14.23 4.91 15.42
C LEU A 71 -14.19 5.05 13.88
N ARG A 72 -13.05 5.49 13.39
CA ARG A 72 -12.82 5.67 11.94
C ARG A 72 -11.64 4.83 11.51
N VAL A 73 -11.80 4.21 10.35
CA VAL A 73 -10.76 3.45 9.69
C VAL A 73 -10.15 4.34 8.60
N GLY A 74 -8.85 4.55 8.67
CA GLY A 74 -8.10 5.30 7.66
C GLY A 74 -8.06 4.59 6.31
N PRO A 75 -7.47 5.21 5.28
CA PRO A 75 -7.28 4.56 3.99
C PRO A 75 -6.40 3.32 4.13
N VAL A 76 -6.58 2.37 3.21
CA VAL A 76 -5.74 1.17 3.14
C VAL A 76 -4.32 1.58 2.75
N LEU A 77 -3.38 1.37 3.65
CA LEU A 77 -1.95 1.65 3.43
C LEU A 77 -1.31 0.61 2.50
N GLY A 78 -1.81 -0.64 2.55
CA GLY A 78 -1.33 -1.74 1.72
C GLY A 78 -1.81 -3.07 2.23
N ARG A 79 -1.34 -4.15 1.60
CA ARG A 79 -1.61 -5.53 2.01
C ARG A 79 -0.50 -6.03 2.93
N LYS A 80 -0.86 -6.72 4.02
CA LYS A 80 0.09 -7.33 4.97
C LYS A 80 1.10 -8.23 4.27
N GLN A 81 0.64 -9.02 3.30
CA GLN A 81 1.49 -9.94 2.52
C GLN A 81 2.46 -9.22 1.57
N GLN A 82 2.16 -7.95 1.22
CA GLN A 82 2.98 -7.12 0.33
C GLN A 82 3.88 -6.15 1.10
N MET A 83 3.99 -6.33 2.41
CA MET A 83 4.87 -5.51 3.24
C MET A 83 6.34 -5.76 2.85
N ILE A 84 7.09 -4.69 2.67
CA ILE A 84 8.50 -4.69 2.28
C ILE A 84 9.30 -4.06 3.40
N LYS A 85 10.33 -4.75 3.88
CA LYS A 85 11.30 -4.23 4.84
C LYS A 85 12.57 -3.84 4.13
N TYR A 86 12.68 -2.58 3.73
CA TYR A 86 13.82 -2.08 2.96
C TYR A 86 14.61 -1.05 3.76
N LYS A 87 15.89 -1.35 4.04
CA LYS A 87 16.84 -0.46 4.75
C LYS A 87 16.26 0.15 6.05
N GLY A 88 15.58 -0.67 6.85
CA GLY A 88 14.98 -0.24 8.12
C GLY A 88 13.62 0.47 8.00
N THR A 89 13.12 0.67 6.80
CA THR A 89 11.80 1.30 6.54
C THR A 89 10.80 0.24 6.10
N THR A 90 9.59 0.33 6.63
CA THR A 90 8.46 -0.49 6.15
C THR A 90 7.74 0.24 5.02
N LEU A 91 7.62 -0.41 3.88
CA LEU A 91 6.99 0.11 2.67
C LEU A 91 5.86 -0.79 2.21
N TYR A 92 4.94 -0.19 1.47
CA TYR A 92 3.87 -0.89 0.75
C TYR A 92 3.82 -0.42 -0.71
N PRO A 93 3.44 -1.30 -1.66
CA PRO A 93 3.38 -0.95 -3.08
C PRO A 93 2.57 0.32 -3.40
N PRO A 94 1.41 0.60 -2.76
CA PRO A 94 0.66 1.83 -3.03
C PRO A 94 1.48 3.10 -2.84
N ALA A 95 2.25 3.21 -1.75
CA ALA A 95 3.08 4.39 -1.50
C ALA A 95 4.16 4.62 -2.58
N MET A 96 4.73 3.53 -3.13
CA MET A 96 5.67 3.63 -4.24
C MET A 96 4.98 4.00 -5.56
N ASN A 97 3.77 3.48 -5.78
CA ASN A 97 2.96 3.86 -6.95
C ASN A 97 2.64 5.36 -6.92
N ASP A 98 2.28 5.90 -5.74
CA ASP A 98 1.97 7.33 -5.59
C ASP A 98 3.19 8.19 -5.98
N VAL A 99 4.40 7.81 -5.51
CA VAL A 99 5.64 8.51 -5.88
C VAL A 99 5.87 8.49 -7.39
N LEU A 100 5.67 7.35 -8.05
CA LEU A 100 5.90 7.21 -9.50
C LEU A 100 4.82 7.94 -10.32
N ASN A 101 3.60 7.97 -9.83
CA ASN A 101 2.48 8.65 -10.50
C ASN A 101 2.59 10.19 -10.43
N ASP A 102 3.42 10.76 -9.55
CA ASP A 102 3.70 12.20 -9.55
C ASP A 102 4.45 12.66 -10.82
N PHE A 103 5.11 11.74 -11.52
CA PHE A 103 5.86 12.03 -12.74
C PHE A 103 5.01 11.78 -13.99
N GLY A 104 4.44 12.84 -14.57
CA GLY A 104 3.65 12.75 -15.80
C GLY A 104 4.44 12.28 -17.04
N THR A 105 5.77 12.23 -16.95
CA THR A 105 6.69 11.77 -18.01
C THR A 105 6.94 10.25 -17.98
N ILE A 106 6.58 9.57 -16.90
CA ILE A 106 6.66 8.11 -16.82
C ILE A 106 5.46 7.49 -17.53
N ASP A 107 5.70 6.84 -18.65
CA ASP A 107 4.67 6.17 -19.44
C ASP A 107 4.15 4.89 -18.77
N ASN A 108 5.05 4.09 -18.22
CA ASN A 108 4.74 2.87 -17.49
C ASN A 108 5.88 2.49 -16.55
N TYR A 109 5.57 1.67 -15.54
CA TYR A 109 6.57 1.18 -14.60
C TYR A 109 6.22 -0.20 -14.06
N LEU A 110 7.23 -0.88 -13.49
CA LEU A 110 7.11 -2.15 -12.80
C LEU A 110 8.01 -2.14 -11.56
N ILE A 111 7.43 -2.42 -10.40
CA ILE A 111 8.13 -2.57 -9.13
C ILE A 111 8.37 -4.05 -8.90
N GLN A 112 9.63 -4.45 -8.72
CA GLN A 112 10.03 -5.82 -8.43
C GLN A 112 10.75 -5.87 -7.09
N ILE A 113 10.41 -6.87 -6.29
CA ILE A 113 11.02 -7.11 -4.99
C ILE A 113 11.74 -8.44 -5.02
N TYR A 114 12.95 -8.45 -4.52
CA TYR A 114 13.81 -9.63 -4.43
C TYR A 114 14.30 -9.82 -2.99
N THR A 115 14.69 -11.02 -2.64
CA THR A 115 15.54 -11.27 -1.48
C THR A 115 16.99 -11.29 -1.95
N ASN A 116 17.87 -10.47 -1.35
CA ASN A 116 19.30 -10.49 -1.65
C ASN A 116 20.02 -11.62 -0.90
N ASP A 117 21.31 -11.79 -1.17
CA ASP A 117 22.14 -12.85 -0.55
C ASP A 117 22.26 -12.73 0.98
N LEU A 118 21.95 -11.56 1.53
CA LEU A 118 21.93 -11.28 2.98
C LEU A 118 20.54 -11.53 3.61
N GLY A 119 19.57 -12.02 2.84
CA GLY A 119 18.20 -12.28 3.31
C GLY A 119 17.37 -11.00 3.53
N THR A 120 17.76 -9.86 2.96
CA THR A 120 17.02 -8.60 3.05
C THR A 120 16.32 -8.27 1.74
N ASP A 121 15.22 -7.50 1.83
CA ASP A 121 14.45 -7.09 0.66
C ASP A 121 15.23 -6.08 -0.20
N GLU A 122 15.23 -6.30 -1.50
CA GLU A 122 15.75 -5.40 -2.53
C GLU A 122 14.63 -4.93 -3.44
N ILE A 123 14.62 -3.63 -3.73
CA ILE A 123 13.62 -3.00 -4.59
C ILE A 123 14.27 -2.57 -5.89
N VAL A 124 13.77 -3.09 -7.01
CA VAL A 124 14.14 -2.67 -8.36
C VAL A 124 12.90 -2.10 -9.05
N ILE A 125 12.97 -0.86 -9.49
CA ILE A 125 11.90 -0.19 -10.21
C ILE A 125 12.34 -0.02 -11.67
N LYS A 126 11.61 -0.65 -12.57
CA LYS A 126 11.78 -0.50 -14.02
C LYS A 126 10.82 0.56 -14.51
N ILE A 127 11.31 1.58 -15.18
CA ILE A 127 10.51 2.69 -15.70
C ILE A 127 10.68 2.85 -17.20
N ALA A 128 9.59 3.11 -17.90
CA ALA A 128 9.57 3.46 -19.30
C ALA A 128 9.31 4.96 -19.45
N VAL A 129 10.21 5.66 -20.09
CA VAL A 129 10.13 7.09 -20.40
C VAL A 129 10.59 7.33 -21.85
N ASN A 130 10.10 8.41 -22.46
CA ASN A 130 10.46 8.73 -23.84
C ASN A 130 11.93 9.24 -23.96
N SER A 131 12.43 9.92 -22.94
CA SER A 131 13.79 10.49 -22.93
C SER A 131 14.49 10.17 -21.62
N PRO A 132 15.13 8.99 -21.51
CA PRO A 132 15.86 8.60 -20.30
C PRO A 132 17.14 9.46 -20.15
N THR A 133 17.25 10.22 -19.07
CA THR A 133 18.43 11.01 -18.73
C THR A 133 18.90 10.72 -17.32
N GLU A 134 20.17 10.96 -17.02
CA GLU A 134 20.74 10.81 -15.66
C GLU A 134 20.15 11.85 -14.69
N GLU A 135 19.81 13.04 -15.19
CA GLU A 135 19.14 14.07 -14.41
C GLU A 135 17.76 13.56 -13.94
N PHE A 136 16.97 13.00 -14.85
CA PHE A 136 15.67 12.43 -14.51
C PHE A 136 15.77 11.25 -13.54
N LEU A 137 16.80 10.40 -13.72
CA LEU A 137 17.07 9.30 -12.78
C LEU A 137 17.35 9.83 -11.37
N THR A 138 18.12 10.91 -11.27
CA THR A 138 18.45 11.55 -10.00
C THR A 138 17.20 12.18 -9.37
N GLU A 139 16.38 12.87 -10.14
CA GLU A 139 15.13 13.48 -9.71
C GLU A 139 14.18 12.43 -9.11
N VAL A 140 13.99 11.30 -9.79
CA VAL A 140 13.12 10.21 -9.28
C VAL A 140 13.68 9.63 -7.97
N LYS A 141 14.99 9.39 -7.87
CA LYS A 141 15.64 8.90 -6.64
C LYS A 141 15.49 9.88 -5.48
N ASP A 142 15.63 11.17 -5.72
CA ASP A 142 15.49 12.20 -4.70
C ASP A 142 14.04 12.33 -4.24
N HIS A 143 13.08 12.18 -5.14
CA HIS A 143 11.67 12.16 -4.81
C HIS A 143 11.30 10.95 -3.92
N PHE A 144 11.82 9.76 -4.23
CA PHE A 144 11.69 8.59 -3.36
C PHE A 144 12.30 8.83 -1.98
N ARG A 145 13.49 9.45 -1.93
CA ARG A 145 14.16 9.78 -0.67
C ARG A 145 13.35 10.77 0.16
N ALA A 146 12.80 11.81 -0.47
CA ALA A 146 12.01 12.84 0.20
C ALA A 146 10.70 12.29 0.78
N LYS A 147 9.96 11.48 -0.01
CA LYS A 147 8.64 10.98 0.40
C LYS A 147 8.68 9.71 1.24
N LEU A 148 9.57 8.78 0.90
CA LEU A 148 9.57 7.43 1.51
C LEU A 148 10.85 7.14 2.30
N ARG A 149 11.84 8.06 2.32
CA ARG A 149 13.13 7.93 2.99
C ARG A 149 13.96 6.73 2.49
N VAL A 150 13.72 6.29 1.27
CA VAL A 150 14.43 5.19 0.62
C VAL A 150 14.89 5.59 -0.77
N THR A 151 15.94 4.92 -1.26
CA THR A 151 16.44 5.08 -2.63
C THR A 151 16.50 3.70 -3.27
N PRO A 152 15.46 3.29 -4.02
CA PRO A 152 15.45 2.01 -4.72
C PRO A 152 16.41 2.03 -5.90
N LYS A 153 16.74 0.85 -6.42
CA LYS A 153 17.42 0.74 -7.72
C LYS A 153 16.39 1.06 -8.81
N ILE A 154 16.76 1.94 -9.75
CA ILE A 154 15.91 2.34 -10.88
C ILE A 154 16.60 1.97 -12.17
N GLU A 155 15.88 1.36 -13.10
CA GLU A 155 16.34 0.94 -14.40
C GLU A 155 15.40 1.47 -15.49
N PHE A 156 15.97 2.05 -16.54
CA PHE A 156 15.20 2.42 -17.73
C PHE A 156 14.98 1.18 -18.60
N VAL A 157 13.75 0.96 -19.01
CA VAL A 157 13.34 -0.17 -19.84
C VAL A 157 12.33 0.33 -20.88
N SER A 158 12.35 -0.24 -22.09
CA SER A 158 11.42 0.16 -23.12
C SER A 158 9.97 -0.27 -22.81
N LYS A 159 9.00 0.47 -23.35
CA LYS A 159 7.56 0.16 -23.21
C LYS A 159 7.20 -1.22 -23.74
N GLU A 160 7.85 -1.64 -24.83
CA GLU A 160 7.61 -2.92 -25.51
C GLU A 160 7.93 -4.10 -24.57
N ILE A 161 8.88 -3.91 -23.65
CA ILE A 161 9.24 -4.92 -22.63
C ILE A 161 8.29 -4.85 -21.44
N LEU A 162 7.93 -3.65 -20.97
CA LEU A 162 7.10 -3.50 -19.76
C LEU A 162 5.62 -3.80 -20.00
N ASN A 163 5.06 -3.35 -21.11
CA ASN A 163 3.63 -3.43 -21.36
C ASN A 163 3.08 -4.88 -21.32
N PRO A 164 3.71 -5.89 -21.94
CA PRO A 164 3.22 -7.26 -21.85
C PRO A 164 3.21 -7.83 -20.43
N ILE A 165 4.11 -7.36 -19.56
CA ILE A 165 4.20 -7.81 -18.16
C ILE A 165 3.12 -7.13 -17.32
N VAL A 166 3.00 -5.80 -17.46
CA VAL A 166 2.05 -4.98 -16.69
C VAL A 166 0.61 -5.23 -17.10
N PHE A 167 0.35 -5.30 -18.40
CA PHE A 167 -1.00 -5.48 -19.01
C PHE A 167 -1.20 -6.91 -19.50
N ASN A 168 -0.81 -7.91 -18.71
CA ASN A 168 -1.05 -9.30 -19.05
C ASN A 168 -2.56 -9.56 -19.23
N PRO A 169 -3.01 -10.09 -20.40
CA PRO A 169 -4.43 -10.35 -20.68
C PRO A 169 -5.13 -11.28 -19.67
N MET A 170 -4.37 -12.13 -18.99
CA MET A 170 -4.89 -13.01 -17.93
C MET A 170 -5.23 -12.26 -16.63
N ASN A 171 -4.75 -11.04 -16.47
CA ASN A 171 -5.00 -10.23 -15.28
C ASN A 171 -6.14 -9.23 -15.55
N ARG A 172 -7.13 -9.18 -14.67
CA ARG A 172 -8.23 -8.21 -14.75
C ARG A 172 -7.78 -6.74 -14.64
N LYS A 173 -6.64 -6.51 -13.95
CA LYS A 173 -6.08 -5.17 -13.70
C LYS A 173 -4.59 -5.17 -14.05
N PRO A 174 -4.03 -4.01 -14.42
CA PRO A 174 -2.58 -3.88 -14.58
C PRO A 174 -1.84 -4.33 -13.33
N ASN A 175 -0.85 -5.19 -13.50
CA ASN A 175 0.00 -5.65 -12.40
C ASN A 175 1.35 -4.91 -12.45
N ARG A 176 1.48 -3.86 -11.65
CA ARG A 176 2.69 -3.04 -11.55
C ARG A 176 3.60 -3.44 -10.38
N PHE A 177 3.26 -4.52 -9.70
CA PHE A 177 4.03 -5.02 -8.57
C PHE A 177 4.24 -6.54 -8.70
N VAL A 178 5.49 -6.98 -8.67
CA VAL A 178 5.86 -8.40 -8.72
C VAL A 178 6.77 -8.72 -7.54
N ASP A 179 6.31 -9.62 -6.69
CA ASP A 179 7.07 -10.13 -5.56
C ASP A 179 7.81 -11.41 -6.01
N LEU A 180 9.13 -11.33 -6.07
CA LEU A 180 10.04 -12.41 -6.46
C LEU A 180 10.86 -12.93 -5.26
N ARG A 181 10.46 -12.58 -4.03
CA ARG A 181 11.09 -13.10 -2.82
C ARG A 181 10.90 -14.60 -2.71
N LYS A 182 11.94 -15.30 -2.27
CA LYS A 182 11.93 -16.74 -2.03
C LYS A 182 11.67 -17.05 -0.57
#